data_5b6bdaed02058c442bdb7fec5ab56546
#
_entry.id   5b6bdaed02058c442bdb7fec5ab56546
#
_cell.length_a   1.000
_cell.length_b   1.000
_cell.length_c   1.000
_cell.angle_alpha   90.00
_cell.angle_beta   90.00
_cell.angle_gamma   90.00
#
_symmetry.space_group_name_H-M   'P 1'
#
loop_
_entity.id
_entity.type
_entity.pdbx_description
1 polymer ?
#
loop_
_entity_poly.entity_id
_entity_poly.type
_entity_poly.pdbx_seq_one_letter_code
_entity_poly.pdbx_strand_id
1 'polypeptide(L)'
;YWWLIPMMLIGAAIGGYVAGKVEMTEMPQLVAALHSFVGLAAVFVAWSADLERRRVMAARAAEASLDQFSAFAALVATKAPDELMFLQVEVVLGIFIGAVTFTGSVIAFGKLAGKVDGKPKQLPGGHMLNAGAAALSLLLAIMYLNGAGFWTLLVIAALAFFIGYHLIMGIGGADMPVVVSMLNSYSGWAAAAIGFTLSNDLLIVTGALVGSSGAILSYIMCKAMNRNFVSVILGGFGGSQGPAAEIEGEQVSIDANGVATALNDADSIIIVPGYGMAVAQAQTAVSDLVRKLRAAGKTVRFGIHPVAGRLPGHMNVLLAEAKVPYDIVLEMDEINDDFASTDVVIVIGSNDIVNPAAEEDPNSPIAGMPVLKVWEAKQVFVSKRGQGTGYSGIENPLFFKENTRMFYGDARDSLNALLPLVE
;
A
#
# COMPACT_ATOMS: atom_id res chain seq x y z
N TYR A 1 19.68 -13.67 -29.15
CA TYR A 1 18.77 -12.51 -28.93
C TYR A 1 17.37 -12.65 -29.53
N TRP A 2 17.10 -13.67 -30.36
CA TRP A 2 15.82 -13.86 -31.04
C TRP A 2 14.63 -14.07 -30.09
N TRP A 3 14.86 -14.63 -28.90
CA TRP A 3 13.82 -14.86 -27.90
C TRP A 3 13.44 -13.62 -27.10
N LEU A 4 14.27 -12.58 -27.09
CA LEU A 4 14.03 -11.35 -26.31
C LEU A 4 12.81 -10.59 -26.86
N ILE A 5 12.73 -10.46 -28.19
CA ILE A 5 11.60 -9.72 -28.84
C ILE A 5 10.25 -10.40 -28.57
N PRO A 6 10.07 -11.70 -28.78
CA PRO A 6 8.81 -12.38 -28.43
C PRO A 6 8.45 -12.25 -26.95
N MET A 7 9.41 -12.37 -26.03
CA MET A 7 9.15 -12.21 -24.59
C MET A 7 8.71 -10.79 -24.25
N MET A 8 9.33 -9.77 -24.82
CA MET A 8 8.93 -8.36 -24.65
C MET A 8 7.53 -8.11 -25.23
N LEU A 9 7.21 -8.66 -26.40
CA LEU A 9 5.89 -8.51 -27.01
C LEU A 9 4.79 -9.18 -26.18
N ILE A 10 5.06 -10.37 -25.62
CA ILE A 10 4.12 -11.05 -24.73
C ILE A 10 3.89 -10.20 -23.46
N GLY A 11 4.96 -9.71 -22.84
CA GLY A 11 4.86 -8.83 -21.68
C GLY A 11 4.09 -7.54 -21.97
N ALA A 12 4.38 -6.91 -23.11
CA ALA A 12 3.69 -5.69 -23.54
C ALA A 12 2.20 -5.94 -23.85
N ALA A 13 1.86 -7.07 -24.48
CA ALA A 13 0.47 -7.43 -24.76
C ALA A 13 -0.34 -7.69 -23.48
N ILE A 14 0.24 -8.44 -22.52
CA ILE A 14 -0.40 -8.70 -21.22
C ILE A 14 -0.54 -7.37 -20.43
N GLY A 15 0.53 -6.59 -20.35
CA GLY A 15 0.54 -5.32 -19.62
C GLY A 15 -0.45 -4.31 -20.21
N GLY A 16 -0.48 -4.16 -21.53
CA GLY A 16 -1.40 -3.28 -22.23
C GLY A 16 -2.87 -3.68 -22.06
N TYR A 17 -3.15 -5.00 -22.12
CA TYR A 17 -4.49 -5.51 -21.86
C TYR A 17 -4.97 -5.24 -20.44
N VAL A 18 -4.11 -5.49 -19.44
CA VAL A 18 -4.43 -5.26 -18.04
C VAL A 18 -4.59 -3.76 -17.76
N ALA A 19 -3.67 -2.93 -18.27
CA ALA A 19 -3.73 -1.47 -18.08
C ALA A 19 -5.00 -0.84 -18.68
N GLY A 20 -5.53 -1.39 -19.79
CA GLY A 20 -6.77 -0.92 -20.41
C GLY A 20 -8.04 -1.35 -19.68
N LYS A 21 -7.97 -2.30 -18.74
CA LYS A 21 -9.15 -2.84 -18.03
C LYS A 21 -9.20 -2.53 -16.54
N VAL A 22 -8.06 -2.18 -15.94
CA VAL A 22 -7.96 -1.93 -14.51
C VAL A 22 -8.72 -0.65 -14.14
N GLU A 23 -9.58 -0.76 -13.15
CA GLU A 23 -10.23 0.38 -12.50
C GLU A 23 -9.31 0.99 -11.44
N MET A 24 -9.51 2.28 -11.12
CA MET A 24 -8.71 2.98 -10.10
C MET A 24 -8.82 2.33 -8.71
N THR A 25 -9.94 1.69 -8.42
CA THR A 25 -10.15 0.91 -7.19
C THR A 25 -9.30 -0.35 -7.12
N GLU A 26 -8.88 -0.90 -8.26
CA GLU A 26 -8.06 -2.09 -8.37
C GLU A 26 -6.56 -1.79 -8.46
N MET A 27 -6.17 -0.52 -8.58
CA MET A 27 -4.76 -0.10 -8.66
C MET A 27 -3.88 -0.65 -7.53
N PRO A 28 -4.30 -0.66 -6.24
CA PRO A 28 -3.48 -1.25 -5.18
C PRO A 28 -3.20 -2.74 -5.40
N GLN A 29 -4.17 -3.48 -5.90
CA GLN A 29 -4.04 -4.89 -6.22
C GLN A 29 -3.06 -5.10 -7.37
N LEU A 30 -3.21 -4.33 -8.45
CA LEU A 30 -2.31 -4.40 -9.61
C LEU A 30 -0.88 -4.06 -9.22
N VAL A 31 -0.67 -3.00 -8.43
CA VAL A 31 0.65 -2.59 -7.95
C VAL A 31 1.30 -3.72 -7.13
N ALA A 32 0.55 -4.34 -6.21
CA ALA A 32 1.06 -5.49 -5.45
C ALA A 32 1.41 -6.67 -6.38
N ALA A 33 0.57 -6.97 -7.38
CA ALA A 33 0.86 -8.03 -8.35
C ALA A 33 2.15 -7.73 -9.14
N LEU A 34 2.34 -6.49 -9.61
CA LEU A 34 3.55 -6.09 -10.33
C LEU A 34 4.82 -6.23 -9.46
N HIS A 35 4.75 -5.84 -8.18
CA HIS A 35 5.88 -6.03 -7.26
C HIS A 35 6.24 -7.51 -7.07
N SER A 36 5.25 -8.43 -7.12
CA SER A 36 5.53 -9.86 -7.06
C SER A 36 6.38 -10.31 -8.26
N PHE A 37 6.05 -9.88 -9.48
CA PHE A 37 6.84 -10.23 -10.66
C PHE A 37 8.26 -9.66 -10.61
N VAL A 38 8.44 -8.42 -10.13
CA VAL A 38 9.77 -7.83 -9.93
C VAL A 38 10.58 -8.65 -8.94
N GLY A 39 9.98 -9.03 -7.79
CA GLY A 39 10.65 -9.86 -6.80
C GLY A 39 11.06 -11.22 -7.36
N LEU A 40 10.18 -11.88 -8.12
CA LEU A 40 10.48 -13.17 -8.75
C LEU A 40 11.58 -13.05 -9.82
N ALA A 41 11.54 -11.99 -10.62
CA ALA A 41 12.58 -11.71 -11.61
C ALA A 41 13.95 -11.54 -10.94
N ALA A 42 14.02 -10.86 -9.78
CA ALA A 42 15.25 -10.73 -9.02
C ALA A 42 15.85 -12.08 -8.60
N VAL A 43 15.00 -12.99 -8.12
CA VAL A 43 15.44 -14.36 -7.75
C VAL A 43 16.04 -15.10 -8.96
N PHE A 44 15.35 -15.08 -10.10
CA PHE A 44 15.82 -15.79 -11.29
C PHE A 44 17.08 -15.18 -11.89
N VAL A 45 17.19 -13.86 -11.94
CA VAL A 45 18.39 -13.17 -12.43
C VAL A 45 19.58 -13.52 -11.55
N ALA A 46 19.41 -13.46 -10.23
CA ALA A 46 20.47 -13.79 -9.29
C ALA A 46 20.90 -15.27 -9.39
N TRP A 47 19.95 -16.21 -9.52
CA TRP A 47 20.29 -17.63 -9.78
C TRP A 47 21.03 -17.83 -11.11
N SER A 48 20.56 -17.16 -12.17
CA SER A 48 21.21 -17.23 -13.47
C SER A 48 22.65 -16.70 -13.40
N ALA A 49 22.85 -15.57 -12.70
CA ALA A 49 24.17 -14.99 -12.49
C ALA A 49 25.13 -15.93 -11.75
N ASP A 50 24.68 -16.62 -10.70
CA ASP A 50 25.54 -17.59 -10.00
C ASP A 50 25.84 -18.82 -10.86
N LEU A 51 24.88 -19.32 -11.62
CA LEU A 51 25.10 -20.44 -12.53
C LEU A 51 26.13 -20.09 -13.61
N GLU A 52 26.04 -18.91 -14.21
CA GLU A 52 27.03 -18.46 -15.19
C GLU A 52 28.41 -18.25 -14.54
N ARG A 53 28.47 -17.66 -13.34
CA ARG A 53 29.70 -17.52 -12.58
C ARG A 53 30.39 -18.90 -12.36
N ARG A 54 29.60 -19.89 -11.93
CA ARG A 54 30.12 -21.26 -11.71
C ARG A 54 30.64 -21.90 -13.00
N ARG A 55 29.92 -21.69 -14.12
CA ARG A 55 30.35 -22.16 -15.44
C ARG A 55 31.69 -21.54 -15.86
N VAL A 56 31.83 -20.23 -15.71
CA VAL A 56 33.07 -19.50 -16.03
C VAL A 56 34.21 -19.97 -15.16
N MET A 57 34.00 -20.18 -13.86
CA MET A 57 35.04 -20.66 -12.95
C MET A 57 35.47 -22.11 -13.29
N ALA A 58 34.51 -22.96 -13.65
CA ALA A 58 34.80 -24.30 -14.08
C ALA A 58 35.59 -24.35 -15.42
N ALA A 59 35.21 -23.50 -16.38
CA ALA A 59 35.94 -23.38 -17.66
C ALA A 59 37.35 -22.86 -17.46
N ARG A 60 37.56 -21.86 -16.58
CA ARG A 60 38.91 -21.38 -16.23
C ARG A 60 39.76 -22.48 -15.61
N ALA A 61 39.20 -23.27 -14.69
CA ALA A 61 39.91 -24.37 -14.04
C ALA A 61 40.29 -25.52 -15.03
N ALA A 62 39.50 -25.65 -16.09
CA ALA A 62 39.72 -26.63 -17.15
C ALA A 62 40.57 -26.11 -18.34
N GLU A 63 41.03 -24.85 -18.27
CA GLU A 63 41.72 -24.14 -19.38
C GLU A 63 40.93 -24.17 -20.70
N ALA A 64 39.58 -24.21 -20.62
CA ALA A 64 38.70 -24.31 -21.77
C ALA A 64 38.44 -22.90 -22.36
N SER A 65 38.15 -22.83 -23.68
CA SER A 65 37.79 -21.59 -24.36
C SER A 65 36.46 -21.03 -23.82
N LEU A 66 36.41 -19.69 -23.66
CA LEU A 66 35.22 -18.95 -23.23
C LEU A 66 34.40 -18.40 -24.41
N ASP A 67 34.76 -18.74 -25.65
CA ASP A 67 34.14 -18.14 -26.85
C ASP A 67 32.64 -18.44 -27.06
N GLN A 68 32.13 -19.47 -26.37
CA GLN A 68 30.74 -19.91 -26.46
C GLN A 68 29.86 -19.39 -25.31
N PHE A 69 30.39 -18.56 -24.43
CA PHE A 69 29.64 -18.05 -23.26
C PHE A 69 28.80 -16.81 -23.58
N SER A 70 27.83 -16.54 -22.73
CA SER A 70 26.98 -15.35 -22.80
C SER A 70 27.79 -14.07 -22.57
N ALA A 71 27.23 -12.91 -22.97
CA ALA A 71 27.86 -11.60 -22.70
C ALA A 71 28.06 -11.36 -21.19
N PHE A 72 27.17 -11.88 -20.35
CA PHE A 72 27.32 -11.82 -18.90
C PHE A 72 28.47 -12.70 -18.41
N ALA A 73 28.63 -13.91 -18.95
CA ALA A 73 29.77 -14.76 -18.64
C ALA A 73 31.10 -14.14 -19.04
N ALA A 74 31.15 -13.45 -20.17
CA ALA A 74 32.33 -12.67 -20.59
C ALA A 74 32.64 -11.56 -19.57
N LEU A 75 31.64 -10.81 -19.09
CA LEU A 75 31.79 -9.83 -18.03
C LEU A 75 32.33 -10.45 -16.74
N VAL A 76 31.76 -11.59 -16.30
CA VAL A 76 32.23 -12.33 -15.12
C VAL A 76 33.68 -12.79 -15.30
N ALA A 77 34.07 -13.18 -16.52
CA ALA A 77 35.41 -13.61 -16.83
C ALA A 77 36.47 -12.50 -16.70
N THR A 78 36.09 -11.24 -16.76
CA THR A 78 37.05 -10.12 -16.56
C THR A 78 37.20 -9.69 -15.10
N LYS A 79 36.30 -10.15 -14.21
CA LYS A 79 36.29 -9.74 -12.78
C LYS A 79 37.46 -10.33 -11.99
N ALA A 80 38.02 -9.52 -11.10
CA ALA A 80 39.02 -9.92 -10.13
C ALA A 80 38.41 -10.83 -9.02
N PRO A 81 39.21 -11.58 -8.25
CA PRO A 81 38.67 -12.47 -7.20
C PRO A 81 37.83 -11.75 -6.12
N ASP A 82 38.21 -10.56 -5.75
CA ASP A 82 37.46 -9.70 -4.80
C ASP A 82 36.13 -9.24 -5.40
N GLU A 83 36.10 -8.84 -6.67
CA GLU A 83 34.89 -8.49 -7.40
C GLU A 83 33.92 -9.68 -7.54
N LEU A 84 34.46 -10.91 -7.66
CA LEU A 84 33.66 -12.13 -7.67
C LEU A 84 33.02 -12.40 -6.31
N MET A 85 33.67 -12.04 -5.22
CA MET A 85 33.09 -12.13 -3.88
C MET A 85 31.93 -11.13 -3.73
N PHE A 86 32.09 -9.89 -4.20
CA PHE A 86 30.99 -8.92 -4.21
C PHE A 86 29.80 -9.42 -5.03
N LEU A 87 30.05 -9.98 -6.22
CA LEU A 87 28.99 -10.59 -7.04
C LEU A 87 28.22 -11.69 -6.28
N GLN A 88 28.90 -12.49 -5.47
CA GLN A 88 28.25 -13.51 -4.65
C GLN A 88 27.37 -12.89 -3.56
N VAL A 89 27.79 -11.79 -2.93
CA VAL A 89 26.98 -11.06 -1.96
C VAL A 89 25.74 -10.46 -2.64
N GLU A 90 25.90 -9.87 -3.82
CA GLU A 90 24.80 -9.30 -4.62
C GLU A 90 23.77 -10.38 -5.00
N VAL A 91 24.23 -11.56 -5.39
CA VAL A 91 23.37 -12.73 -5.67
C VAL A 91 22.54 -13.11 -4.45
N VAL A 92 23.16 -13.23 -3.27
CA VAL A 92 22.44 -13.55 -2.03
C VAL A 92 21.41 -12.50 -1.69
N LEU A 93 21.78 -11.22 -1.77
CA LEU A 93 20.86 -10.10 -1.51
C LEU A 93 19.70 -10.07 -2.52
N GLY A 94 19.98 -10.26 -3.80
CA GLY A 94 18.98 -10.33 -4.85
C GLY A 94 17.97 -11.45 -4.64
N ILE A 95 18.44 -12.64 -4.25
CA ILE A 95 17.56 -13.78 -3.92
C ILE A 95 16.73 -13.50 -2.67
N PHE A 96 17.36 -13.04 -1.60
CA PHE A 96 16.68 -12.84 -0.32
C PHE A 96 15.61 -11.76 -0.43
N ILE A 97 15.97 -10.57 -0.89
CA ILE A 97 15.02 -9.44 -1.03
C ILE A 97 13.95 -9.77 -2.07
N GLY A 98 14.34 -10.36 -3.20
CA GLY A 98 13.41 -10.73 -4.26
C GLY A 98 12.39 -11.78 -3.81
N ALA A 99 12.81 -12.81 -3.07
CA ALA A 99 11.91 -13.85 -2.57
C ALA A 99 10.94 -13.33 -1.51
N VAL A 100 11.40 -12.51 -0.56
CA VAL A 100 10.52 -11.83 0.41
C VAL A 100 9.51 -10.95 -0.30
N THR A 101 9.96 -10.18 -1.29
CA THR A 101 9.09 -9.30 -2.09
C THR A 101 8.02 -10.09 -2.85
N PHE A 102 8.39 -11.19 -3.49
CA PHE A 102 7.48 -12.02 -4.27
C PHE A 102 6.32 -12.54 -3.42
N THR A 103 6.62 -13.33 -2.37
CA THR A 103 5.57 -13.94 -1.56
C THR A 103 4.79 -12.91 -0.75
N GLY A 104 5.46 -11.89 -0.22
CA GLY A 104 4.80 -10.79 0.46
C GLY A 104 3.80 -10.07 -0.44
N SER A 105 4.18 -9.80 -1.68
CA SER A 105 3.31 -9.12 -2.66
C SER A 105 2.14 -9.99 -3.12
N VAL A 106 2.34 -11.31 -3.28
CA VAL A 106 1.26 -12.26 -3.60
C VAL A 106 0.20 -12.27 -2.49
N ILE A 107 0.63 -12.30 -1.23
CA ILE A 107 -0.29 -12.26 -0.09
C ILE A 107 -0.99 -10.90 0.02
N ALA A 108 -0.26 -9.80 -0.16
CA ALA A 108 -0.85 -8.46 -0.17
C ALA A 108 -1.91 -8.33 -1.27
N PHE A 109 -1.61 -8.79 -2.49
CA PHE A 109 -2.59 -8.88 -3.57
C PHE A 109 -3.82 -9.69 -3.15
N GLY A 110 -3.63 -10.86 -2.56
CA GLY A 110 -4.74 -11.72 -2.11
C GLY A 110 -5.63 -11.05 -1.06
N LYS A 111 -5.04 -10.32 -0.11
CA LYS A 111 -5.78 -9.57 0.91
C LYS A 111 -6.52 -8.36 0.31
N LEU A 112 -5.86 -7.60 -0.56
CA LEU A 112 -6.46 -6.45 -1.23
C LEU A 112 -7.61 -6.84 -2.17
N ALA A 113 -7.47 -7.97 -2.85
CA ALA A 113 -8.49 -8.53 -3.73
C ALA A 113 -9.62 -9.26 -2.98
N GLY A 114 -9.58 -9.32 -1.64
CA GLY A 114 -10.56 -10.03 -0.83
C GLY A 114 -10.53 -11.56 -0.96
N LYS A 115 -9.50 -12.12 -1.61
CA LYS A 115 -9.31 -13.58 -1.77
C LYS A 115 -8.69 -14.23 -0.54
N VAL A 116 -7.97 -13.46 0.26
CA VAL A 116 -7.37 -13.85 1.54
C VAL A 116 -8.00 -12.98 2.62
N ASP A 117 -8.32 -13.59 3.76
CA ASP A 117 -8.88 -12.90 4.91
C ASP A 117 -7.93 -11.74 5.35
N GLY A 118 -8.49 -10.55 5.52
CA GLY A 118 -7.74 -9.36 5.96
C GLY A 118 -7.29 -9.39 7.41
N LYS A 119 -7.80 -10.33 8.21
CA LYS A 119 -7.42 -10.46 9.62
C LYS A 119 -5.95 -10.90 9.75
N PRO A 120 -5.21 -10.36 10.71
CA PRO A 120 -3.84 -10.80 10.97
C PRO A 120 -3.82 -12.26 11.45
N LYS A 121 -2.99 -13.08 10.80
CA LYS A 121 -2.78 -14.49 11.17
C LYS A 121 -1.27 -14.70 11.36
N GLN A 122 -0.89 -15.08 12.57
CA GLN A 122 0.50 -15.40 12.91
C GLN A 122 0.60 -16.85 13.36
N LEU A 123 1.70 -17.51 13.00
CA LEU A 123 2.03 -18.83 13.53
C LEU A 123 2.53 -18.69 14.99
N PRO A 124 2.37 -19.74 15.83
CA PRO A 124 2.96 -19.78 17.15
C PRO A 124 4.47 -19.50 17.10
N GLY A 125 4.95 -18.55 17.88
CA GLY A 125 6.34 -18.09 17.82
C GLY A 125 6.57 -16.83 16.97
N GLY A 126 5.62 -16.41 16.15
CA GLY A 126 5.56 -15.10 15.48
C GLY A 126 6.91 -14.58 14.97
N HIS A 127 7.39 -13.51 15.60
CA HIS A 127 8.65 -12.85 15.23
C HIS A 127 9.90 -13.72 15.40
N MET A 128 9.89 -14.66 16.35
CA MET A 128 11.03 -15.56 16.58
C MET A 128 11.25 -16.51 15.39
N LEU A 129 10.18 -16.93 14.72
CA LEU A 129 10.28 -17.73 13.50
C LEU A 129 10.91 -16.95 12.36
N ASN A 130 10.48 -15.69 12.15
CA ASN A 130 11.06 -14.83 11.12
C ASN A 130 12.54 -14.52 11.43
N ALA A 131 12.86 -14.21 12.68
CA ALA A 131 14.24 -13.98 13.11
C ALA A 131 15.10 -15.22 12.96
N GLY A 132 14.60 -16.39 13.31
CA GLY A 132 15.29 -17.68 13.14
C GLY A 132 15.54 -17.99 11.66
N ALA A 133 14.54 -17.79 10.79
CA ALA A 133 14.69 -17.98 9.36
C ALA A 133 15.70 -16.98 8.75
N ALA A 134 15.68 -15.73 9.20
CA ALA A 134 16.66 -14.72 8.76
C ALA A 134 18.08 -15.06 9.23
N ALA A 135 18.25 -15.47 10.49
CA ALA A 135 19.54 -15.89 11.03
C ALA A 135 20.10 -17.12 10.30
N LEU A 136 19.24 -18.11 10.00
CA LEU A 136 19.62 -19.29 9.22
C LEU A 136 19.99 -18.90 7.79
N SER A 137 19.25 -17.97 7.15
CA SER A 137 19.59 -17.46 5.83
C SER A 137 20.96 -16.76 5.82
N LEU A 138 21.28 -15.98 6.87
CA LEU A 138 22.59 -15.36 7.02
C LEU A 138 23.71 -16.39 7.18
N LEU A 139 23.50 -17.44 8.00
CA LEU A 139 24.44 -18.53 8.15
C LEU A 139 24.71 -19.25 6.82
N LEU A 140 23.65 -19.56 6.08
CA LEU A 140 23.75 -20.17 4.75
C LEU A 140 24.45 -19.26 3.73
N ALA A 141 24.23 -17.95 3.83
CA ALA A 141 24.93 -16.96 3.01
C ALA A 141 26.46 -17.00 3.29
N ILE A 142 26.86 -17.03 4.57
CA ILE A 142 28.27 -17.17 4.96
C ILE A 142 28.85 -18.50 4.43
N MET A 143 28.11 -19.60 4.55
CA MET A 143 28.55 -20.91 3.99
C MET A 143 28.71 -20.84 2.47
N TYR A 144 27.78 -20.17 1.78
CA TYR A 144 27.85 -19.98 0.33
C TYR A 144 29.09 -19.17 -0.09
N LEU A 145 29.40 -18.08 0.62
CA LEU A 145 30.61 -17.26 0.38
C LEU A 145 31.91 -18.06 0.62
N ASN A 146 31.86 -19.03 1.52
CA ASN A 146 32.99 -19.96 1.79
C ASN A 146 33.00 -21.18 0.86
N GLY A 147 32.27 -21.15 -0.26
CA GLY A 147 32.34 -22.18 -1.31
C GLY A 147 31.33 -23.31 -1.22
N ALA A 148 30.31 -23.18 -0.36
CA ALA A 148 29.20 -24.13 -0.36
C ALA A 148 28.46 -24.15 -1.71
N GLY A 149 27.80 -25.26 -1.99
CA GLY A 149 27.14 -25.50 -3.28
C GLY A 149 25.92 -24.61 -3.53
N PHE A 150 25.40 -24.64 -4.75
CA PHE A 150 24.19 -23.91 -5.19
C PHE A 150 22.94 -24.19 -4.32
N TRP A 151 22.89 -25.36 -3.68
CA TRP A 151 21.79 -25.74 -2.78
C TRP A 151 21.56 -24.74 -1.64
N THR A 152 22.60 -24.04 -1.18
CA THR A 152 22.46 -23.01 -0.14
C THR A 152 21.59 -21.86 -0.60
N LEU A 153 21.71 -21.42 -1.86
CA LEU A 153 20.88 -20.39 -2.46
C LEU A 153 19.43 -20.83 -2.59
N LEU A 154 19.17 -22.11 -2.88
CA LEU A 154 17.81 -22.66 -2.91
C LEU A 154 17.17 -22.64 -1.54
N VAL A 155 17.91 -23.00 -0.49
CA VAL A 155 17.40 -22.97 0.89
C VAL A 155 17.19 -21.53 1.36
N ILE A 156 18.10 -20.60 1.06
CA ILE A 156 17.92 -19.16 1.32
C ILE A 156 16.64 -18.65 0.66
N ALA A 157 16.40 -18.98 -0.61
CA ALA A 157 15.20 -18.61 -1.30
C ALA A 157 13.93 -19.17 -0.61
N ALA A 158 13.94 -20.44 -0.21
CA ALA A 158 12.81 -21.06 0.48
C ALA A 158 12.50 -20.38 1.83
N LEU A 159 13.55 -20.08 2.61
CA LEU A 159 13.41 -19.34 3.87
C LEU A 159 12.89 -17.91 3.64
N ALA A 160 13.41 -17.22 2.63
CA ALA A 160 12.98 -15.88 2.28
C ALA A 160 11.52 -15.85 1.78
N PHE A 161 11.09 -16.83 0.99
CA PHE A 161 9.69 -17.02 0.61
C PHE A 161 8.80 -17.23 1.83
N PHE A 162 9.24 -18.03 2.78
CA PHE A 162 8.51 -18.22 4.05
C PHE A 162 8.41 -16.90 4.85
N ILE A 163 9.50 -16.15 4.98
CA ILE A 163 9.51 -14.86 5.70
C ILE A 163 8.51 -13.89 5.05
N GLY A 164 8.54 -13.74 3.73
CA GLY A 164 7.62 -12.85 3.02
C GLY A 164 6.15 -13.23 3.22
N TYR A 165 5.84 -14.52 3.13
CA TYR A 165 4.50 -15.04 3.40
C TYR A 165 4.06 -14.75 4.84
N HIS A 166 4.86 -15.15 5.83
CA HIS A 166 4.50 -15.07 7.24
C HIS A 166 4.39 -13.62 7.73
N LEU A 167 5.28 -12.75 7.25
CA LEU A 167 5.31 -11.34 7.61
C LEU A 167 4.02 -10.63 7.18
N ILE A 168 3.61 -10.77 5.92
CA ILE A 168 2.42 -10.09 5.40
C ILE A 168 1.11 -10.75 5.87
N MET A 169 1.12 -12.04 6.16
CA MET A 169 -0.03 -12.70 6.82
C MET A 169 -0.30 -12.14 8.20
N GLY A 170 0.75 -11.75 8.94
CA GLY A 170 0.64 -11.15 10.27
C GLY A 170 0.12 -9.71 10.30
N ILE A 171 0.06 -9.02 9.16
CA ILE A 171 -0.36 -7.62 9.07
C ILE A 171 -1.86 -7.54 8.76
N GLY A 172 -2.58 -6.70 9.51
CA GLY A 172 -4.01 -6.46 9.31
C GLY A 172 -4.32 -5.66 8.05
N GLY A 173 -5.57 -5.76 7.62
CA GLY A 173 -6.02 -5.05 6.43
C GLY A 173 -5.95 -3.53 6.51
N ALA A 174 -6.21 -2.95 7.68
CA ALA A 174 -6.13 -1.49 7.89
C ALA A 174 -4.74 -0.91 7.57
N ASP A 175 -3.68 -1.73 7.73
CA ASP A 175 -2.30 -1.33 7.51
C ASP A 175 -1.80 -1.63 6.09
N MET A 176 -2.67 -2.15 5.20
CA MET A 176 -2.30 -2.50 3.82
C MET A 176 -1.72 -1.33 3.01
N PRO A 177 -2.14 -0.07 3.15
CA PRO A 177 -1.49 1.04 2.46
C PRO A 177 0.00 1.15 2.76
N VAL A 178 0.39 0.99 4.04
CA VAL A 178 1.80 0.96 4.45
C VAL A 178 2.52 -0.25 3.85
N VAL A 179 1.87 -1.43 3.85
CA VAL A 179 2.43 -2.66 3.28
C VAL A 179 2.71 -2.52 1.80
N VAL A 180 1.80 -1.95 1.01
CA VAL A 180 2.01 -1.72 -0.43
C VAL A 180 3.21 -0.80 -0.65
N SER A 181 3.34 0.27 0.13
CA SER A 181 4.49 1.19 0.05
C SER A 181 5.81 0.51 0.46
N MET A 182 5.79 -0.35 1.49
CA MET A 182 6.95 -1.17 1.88
C MET A 182 7.37 -2.16 0.79
N LEU A 183 6.41 -2.85 0.18
CA LEU A 183 6.69 -3.79 -0.91
C LEU A 183 7.24 -3.06 -2.14
N ASN A 184 6.80 -1.83 -2.41
CA ASN A 184 7.42 -0.96 -3.40
C ASN A 184 8.89 -0.68 -3.07
N SER A 185 9.19 -0.36 -1.80
CA SER A 185 10.57 -0.20 -1.33
C SER A 185 11.40 -1.47 -1.54
N TYR A 186 10.88 -2.63 -1.16
CA TYR A 186 11.58 -3.90 -1.33
C TYR A 186 11.83 -4.24 -2.81
N SER A 187 10.86 -3.99 -3.68
CA SER A 187 11.04 -4.17 -5.12
C SER A 187 12.10 -3.23 -5.70
N GLY A 188 12.17 -2.00 -5.20
CA GLY A 188 13.23 -1.05 -5.55
C GLY A 188 14.62 -1.56 -5.14
N TRP A 189 14.78 -2.02 -3.90
CA TRP A 189 16.05 -2.60 -3.44
C TRP A 189 16.40 -3.90 -4.18
N ALA A 190 15.42 -4.74 -4.53
CA ALA A 190 15.63 -5.90 -5.38
C ALA A 190 16.14 -5.51 -6.77
N ALA A 191 15.55 -4.48 -7.38
CA ALA A 191 16.01 -3.94 -8.66
C ALA A 191 17.43 -3.37 -8.58
N ALA A 192 17.78 -2.66 -7.50
CA ALA A 192 19.15 -2.19 -7.28
C ALA A 192 20.15 -3.35 -7.16
N ALA A 193 19.79 -4.41 -6.41
CA ALA A 193 20.63 -5.61 -6.29
C ALA A 193 20.86 -6.28 -7.64
N ILE A 194 19.82 -6.42 -8.47
CA ILE A 194 19.97 -6.89 -9.87
C ILE A 194 20.89 -5.95 -10.67
N GLY A 195 20.72 -4.64 -10.48
CA GLY A 195 21.54 -3.63 -11.16
C GLY A 195 23.03 -3.81 -10.87
N PHE A 196 23.40 -4.05 -9.61
CA PHE A 196 24.78 -4.40 -9.22
C PHE A 196 25.24 -5.69 -9.88
N THR A 197 24.46 -6.77 -9.76
CA THR A 197 24.77 -8.07 -10.35
C THR A 197 25.02 -7.98 -11.85
N LEU A 198 24.23 -7.19 -12.58
CA LEU A 198 24.34 -7.00 -14.03
C LEU A 198 25.28 -5.85 -14.44
N SER A 199 25.88 -5.12 -13.48
CA SER A 199 26.67 -3.91 -13.73
C SER A 199 25.90 -2.88 -14.55
N ASN A 200 24.63 -2.63 -14.20
CA ASN A 200 23.71 -1.72 -14.88
C ASN A 200 23.42 -0.50 -14.00
N ASP A 201 24.13 0.60 -14.23
CA ASP A 201 24.04 1.83 -13.43
C ASP A 201 22.64 2.43 -13.42
N LEU A 202 21.92 2.38 -14.54
CA LEU A 202 20.56 2.90 -14.62
C LEU A 202 19.62 2.12 -13.66
N LEU A 203 19.76 0.82 -13.63
CA LEU A 203 18.93 -0.04 -12.75
C LEU A 203 19.32 0.13 -11.28
N ILE A 204 20.59 0.37 -10.97
CA ILE A 204 21.07 0.70 -9.62
C ILE A 204 20.43 2.00 -9.15
N VAL A 205 20.54 3.06 -9.93
CA VAL A 205 20.04 4.40 -9.56
C VAL A 205 18.51 4.39 -9.45
N THR A 206 17.80 3.85 -10.42
CA THR A 206 16.34 3.79 -10.39
C THR A 206 15.83 2.91 -9.25
N GLY A 207 16.46 1.76 -9.02
CA GLY A 207 16.13 0.88 -7.91
C GLY A 207 16.36 1.53 -6.54
N ALA A 208 17.48 2.22 -6.36
CA ALA A 208 17.77 2.96 -5.14
C ALA A 208 16.78 4.10 -4.88
N LEU A 209 16.41 4.86 -5.91
CA LEU A 209 15.39 5.92 -5.81
C LEU A 209 14.02 5.37 -5.41
N VAL A 210 13.57 4.31 -6.07
CA VAL A 210 12.29 3.66 -5.76
C VAL A 210 12.32 3.05 -4.36
N GLY A 211 13.42 2.37 -4.00
CA GLY A 211 13.60 1.78 -2.67
C GLY A 211 13.56 2.82 -1.56
N SER A 212 14.28 3.91 -1.73
CA SER A 212 14.34 5.00 -0.75
C SER A 212 13.00 5.74 -0.64
N SER A 213 12.37 6.09 -1.76
CA SER A 213 11.08 6.79 -1.75
C SER A 213 9.98 5.94 -1.09
N GLY A 214 9.92 4.63 -1.39
CA GLY A 214 8.98 3.72 -0.74
C GLY A 214 9.20 3.59 0.77
N ALA A 215 10.45 3.58 1.23
CA ALA A 215 10.79 3.55 2.66
C ALA A 215 10.37 4.85 3.38
N ILE A 216 10.67 6.00 2.78
CA ILE A 216 10.29 7.31 3.33
C ILE A 216 8.75 7.42 3.40
N LEU A 217 8.06 7.03 2.34
CA LEU A 217 6.61 7.06 2.29
C LEU A 217 5.99 6.15 3.37
N SER A 218 6.51 4.93 3.53
CA SER A 218 6.07 4.00 4.58
C SER A 218 6.28 4.59 5.98
N TYR A 219 7.41 5.27 6.21
CA TYR A 219 7.69 5.93 7.48
C TYR A 219 6.69 7.06 7.77
N ILE A 220 6.42 7.93 6.79
CA ILE A 220 5.45 9.03 6.92
C ILE A 220 4.05 8.47 7.20
N MET A 221 3.64 7.42 6.50
CA MET A 221 2.34 6.78 6.71
C MET A 221 2.24 6.13 8.08
N CYS A 222 3.30 5.45 8.56
CA CYS A 222 3.33 4.91 9.91
C CYS A 222 3.18 6.02 10.95
N LYS A 223 3.85 7.16 10.76
CA LYS A 223 3.73 8.31 11.65
C LYS A 223 2.31 8.88 11.63
N ALA A 224 1.70 9.00 10.46
CA ALA A 224 0.30 9.46 10.30
C ALA A 224 -0.72 8.50 10.95
N MET A 225 -0.37 7.23 11.15
CA MET A 225 -1.20 6.23 11.82
C MET A 225 -0.84 6.05 13.30
N ASN A 226 0.08 6.85 13.85
CA ASN A 226 0.69 6.68 15.18
C ASN A 226 1.23 5.24 15.40
N ARG A 227 1.84 4.67 14.37
CA ARG A 227 2.45 3.34 14.41
C ARG A 227 3.97 3.42 14.37
N ASN A 228 4.61 2.56 15.14
CA ASN A 228 6.05 2.43 15.06
C ASN A 228 6.45 1.72 13.75
N PHE A 229 7.29 2.37 12.95
CA PHE A 229 7.74 1.86 11.65
C PHE A 229 8.41 0.48 11.74
N VAL A 230 9.25 0.27 12.76
CA VAL A 230 9.93 -1.02 12.96
C VAL A 230 8.93 -2.12 13.32
N SER A 231 7.92 -1.80 14.13
CA SER A 231 6.84 -2.76 14.44
C SER A 231 6.08 -3.17 13.20
N VAL A 232 5.82 -2.23 12.29
CA VAL A 232 5.14 -2.51 11.02
C VAL A 232 5.97 -3.46 10.17
N ILE A 233 7.26 -3.15 9.96
CA ILE A 233 8.19 -3.98 9.17
C ILE A 233 8.29 -5.40 9.72
N LEU A 234 8.33 -5.55 11.03
CA LEU A 234 8.43 -6.86 11.66
C LEU A 234 7.09 -7.62 11.73
N GLY A 235 5.98 -7.04 11.27
CA GLY A 235 4.66 -7.69 11.29
C GLY A 235 4.00 -7.70 12.67
N GLY A 236 4.37 -6.78 13.54
CA GLY A 236 3.90 -6.70 14.92
C GLY A 236 2.76 -5.71 15.14
N PHE A 237 1.59 -5.95 14.59
CA PHE A 237 0.37 -5.22 14.96
C PHE A 237 -0.52 -6.09 15.83
N GLY A 238 -0.23 -6.17 17.06
CA GLY A 238 -1.02 -6.84 18.05
C GLY A 238 -0.88 -6.10 19.36
N GLY A 239 -1.39 -4.88 19.43
CA GLY A 239 -1.84 -4.35 20.73
C GLY A 239 -2.96 -5.29 21.19
N SER A 240 -2.90 -5.75 22.43
CA SER A 240 -4.01 -6.46 23.06
C SER A 240 -5.28 -5.63 22.87
N GLN A 241 -6.23 -6.15 22.12
CA GLN A 241 -7.57 -5.56 22.05
C GLN A 241 -8.16 -5.70 23.46
N GLY A 242 -8.27 -4.60 24.16
CA GLY A 242 -9.16 -4.51 25.32
C GLY A 242 -10.60 -4.73 24.86
N PRO A 243 -11.53 -5.02 25.76
CA PRO A 243 -12.95 -5.06 25.41
C PRO A 243 -13.31 -3.73 24.76
N ALA A 244 -13.99 -3.80 23.61
CA ALA A 244 -14.50 -2.60 22.93
C ALA A 244 -15.42 -1.84 23.89
N ALA A 245 -15.25 -0.50 23.96
CA ALA A 245 -16.17 0.32 24.74
C ALA A 245 -17.58 0.18 24.15
N GLU A 246 -18.59 -0.04 25.01
CA GLU A 246 -19.98 -0.02 24.59
C GLU A 246 -20.36 1.40 24.19
N ILE A 247 -20.83 1.59 22.96
CA ILE A 247 -21.26 2.88 22.45
C ILE A 247 -22.75 3.01 22.73
N GLU A 248 -23.13 3.99 23.55
CA GLU A 248 -24.51 4.35 23.81
C GLU A 248 -25.01 5.32 22.74
N GLY A 249 -26.23 5.13 22.26
CA GLY A 249 -26.88 6.03 21.29
C GLY A 249 -27.57 5.29 20.15
N GLU A 250 -28.19 6.06 19.27
CA GLU A 250 -28.87 5.55 18.08
C GLU A 250 -28.36 6.29 16.83
N GLN A 251 -28.15 5.52 15.77
CA GLN A 251 -27.77 6.10 14.47
C GLN A 251 -29.04 6.69 13.81
N VAL A 252 -29.06 7.99 13.64
CA VAL A 252 -30.19 8.69 13.03
C VAL A 252 -29.98 8.83 11.54
N SER A 253 -30.89 8.27 10.74
CA SER A 253 -30.85 8.38 9.28
C SER A 253 -31.43 9.70 8.79
N ILE A 254 -30.96 10.13 7.61
CA ILE A 254 -31.48 11.32 6.89
C ILE A 254 -31.64 10.97 5.41
N ASP A 255 -32.61 11.61 4.76
CA ASP A 255 -32.85 11.50 3.32
C ASP A 255 -32.13 12.59 2.51
N ALA A 256 -32.18 12.49 1.19
CA ALA A 256 -31.55 13.45 0.29
C ALA A 256 -32.13 14.88 0.44
N ASN A 257 -33.41 15.01 0.76
CA ASN A 257 -34.04 16.35 0.96
C ASN A 257 -33.48 17.01 2.22
N GLY A 258 -33.33 16.28 3.30
CA GLY A 258 -32.75 16.80 4.54
C GLY A 258 -31.30 17.24 4.36
N VAL A 259 -30.50 16.47 3.65
CA VAL A 259 -29.11 16.83 3.33
C VAL A 259 -29.05 18.05 2.42
N ALA A 260 -29.92 18.12 1.39
CA ALA A 260 -30.00 19.26 0.48
C ALA A 260 -30.38 20.57 1.21
N THR A 261 -31.36 20.51 2.10
CA THR A 261 -31.75 21.67 2.91
C THR A 261 -30.57 22.19 3.72
N ALA A 262 -29.87 21.32 4.41
CA ALA A 262 -28.70 21.71 5.19
C ALA A 262 -27.55 22.28 4.33
N LEU A 263 -27.35 21.76 3.13
CA LEU A 263 -26.34 22.28 2.19
C LEU A 263 -26.74 23.64 1.61
N ASN A 264 -28.04 23.85 1.35
CA ASN A 264 -28.53 25.11 0.83
C ASN A 264 -28.43 26.24 1.89
N ASP A 265 -28.56 25.90 3.16
CA ASP A 265 -28.45 26.86 4.28
C ASP A 265 -26.99 27.10 4.72
N ALA A 266 -26.06 26.22 4.35
CA ALA A 266 -24.66 26.32 4.76
C ALA A 266 -23.88 27.31 3.90
N ASP A 267 -22.94 28.03 4.52
CA ASP A 267 -21.94 28.87 3.83
C ASP A 267 -20.60 28.17 3.68
N SER A 268 -20.21 27.32 4.67
CA SER A 268 -18.96 26.61 4.72
C SER A 268 -19.20 25.11 4.76
N ILE A 269 -18.62 24.39 3.78
CA ILE A 269 -18.79 22.95 3.60
C ILE A 269 -17.40 22.29 3.46
N ILE A 270 -17.17 21.20 4.20
CA ILE A 270 -16.00 20.37 4.03
C ILE A 270 -16.44 18.95 3.62
N ILE A 271 -15.78 18.39 2.60
CA ILE A 271 -16.02 17.03 2.13
C ILE A 271 -14.81 16.18 2.53
N VAL A 272 -15.08 15.07 3.21
CA VAL A 272 -14.06 14.11 3.65
C VAL A 272 -14.23 12.80 2.87
N PRO A 273 -13.46 12.61 1.80
CA PRO A 273 -13.54 11.41 0.98
C PRO A 273 -12.76 10.25 1.59
N GLY A 274 -13.24 9.04 1.36
CA GLY A 274 -12.55 7.82 1.73
C GLY A 274 -12.65 6.75 0.66
N TYR A 275 -12.17 5.55 1.00
CA TYR A 275 -12.12 4.44 0.05
C TYR A 275 -13.51 4.05 -0.50
N GLY A 276 -14.56 4.18 0.30
CA GLY A 276 -15.93 3.91 -0.14
C GLY A 276 -16.40 4.80 -1.29
N MET A 277 -15.90 6.04 -1.38
CA MET A 277 -16.14 6.91 -2.55
C MET A 277 -15.54 6.30 -3.82
N ALA A 278 -14.32 5.77 -3.74
CA ALA A 278 -13.66 5.08 -4.85
C ALA A 278 -14.42 3.83 -5.28
N VAL A 279 -14.84 3.00 -4.32
CA VAL A 279 -15.60 1.76 -4.59
C VAL A 279 -16.94 2.03 -5.27
N ALA A 280 -17.62 3.11 -4.90
CA ALA A 280 -18.87 3.54 -5.53
C ALA A 280 -18.65 4.31 -6.84
N GLN A 281 -17.39 4.57 -7.23
CA GLN A 281 -17.04 5.44 -8.37
C GLN A 281 -17.78 6.80 -8.31
N ALA A 282 -17.87 7.36 -7.11
CA ALA A 282 -18.67 8.55 -6.83
C ALA A 282 -17.91 9.86 -7.06
N GLN A 283 -16.62 9.83 -7.41
CA GLN A 283 -15.76 11.02 -7.54
C GLN A 283 -16.32 12.05 -8.54
N THR A 284 -16.93 11.60 -9.62
CA THR A 284 -17.56 12.49 -10.61
C THR A 284 -18.80 13.18 -10.02
N ALA A 285 -19.66 12.44 -9.32
CA ALA A 285 -20.84 12.99 -8.66
C ALA A 285 -20.46 14.01 -7.56
N VAL A 286 -19.37 13.72 -6.82
CA VAL A 286 -18.79 14.65 -5.84
C VAL A 286 -18.31 15.93 -6.53
N SER A 287 -17.59 15.82 -7.64
CA SER A 287 -17.13 16.98 -8.42
C SER A 287 -18.30 17.85 -8.93
N ASP A 288 -19.36 17.21 -9.41
CA ASP A 288 -20.56 17.93 -9.86
C ASP A 288 -21.26 18.65 -8.70
N LEU A 289 -21.36 18.01 -7.54
CA LEU A 289 -21.90 18.64 -6.33
C LEU A 289 -21.07 19.86 -5.91
N VAL A 290 -19.74 19.71 -5.86
CA VAL A 290 -18.83 20.82 -5.52
C VAL A 290 -18.97 21.98 -6.49
N ARG A 291 -19.04 21.69 -7.79
CA ARG A 291 -19.21 22.72 -8.82
C ARG A 291 -20.51 23.48 -8.63
N LYS A 292 -21.59 22.80 -8.30
CA LYS A 292 -22.91 23.42 -8.07
C LYS A 292 -22.91 24.27 -6.82
N LEU A 293 -22.41 23.79 -5.71
CA LEU A 293 -22.30 24.52 -4.45
C LEU A 293 -21.42 25.76 -4.57
N ARG A 294 -20.28 25.67 -5.25
CA ARG A 294 -19.41 26.83 -5.51
C ARG A 294 -20.03 27.84 -6.45
N ALA A 295 -20.83 27.43 -7.44
CA ALA A 295 -21.58 28.31 -8.30
C ALA A 295 -22.67 29.09 -7.52
N ALA A 296 -23.21 28.48 -6.46
CA ALA A 296 -24.14 29.14 -5.50
C ALA A 296 -23.39 30.06 -4.51
N GLY A 297 -22.08 30.25 -4.64
CA GLY A 297 -21.28 31.14 -3.80
C GLY A 297 -20.81 30.56 -2.47
N LYS A 298 -20.95 29.25 -2.27
CA LYS A 298 -20.54 28.55 -1.03
C LYS A 298 -19.06 28.24 -1.02
N THR A 299 -18.46 28.26 0.15
CA THR A 299 -17.06 27.81 0.36
C THR A 299 -17.03 26.31 0.53
N VAL A 300 -16.48 25.59 -0.45
CA VAL A 300 -16.38 24.14 -0.43
C VAL A 300 -14.91 23.72 -0.48
N ARG A 301 -14.50 22.89 0.47
CA ARG A 301 -13.13 22.36 0.58
C ARG A 301 -13.16 20.86 0.83
N PHE A 302 -12.03 20.20 0.55
CA PHE A 302 -11.82 18.80 0.89
C PHE A 302 -10.81 18.67 2.02
N GLY A 303 -11.08 17.76 2.95
CA GLY A 303 -10.14 17.34 3.98
C GLY A 303 -9.62 15.95 3.67
N ILE A 304 -8.33 15.83 3.36
CA ILE A 304 -7.70 14.57 2.98
C ILE A 304 -6.85 14.05 4.13
N HIS A 305 -7.17 12.84 4.57
CA HIS A 305 -6.34 12.14 5.54
C HIS A 305 -5.16 11.44 4.82
N PRO A 306 -3.93 11.45 5.36
CA PRO A 306 -2.75 10.85 4.72
C PRO A 306 -2.90 9.36 4.36
N VAL A 307 -3.72 8.63 5.09
CA VAL A 307 -3.98 7.20 4.83
C VAL A 307 -5.38 6.92 4.26
N ALA A 308 -6.06 7.96 3.77
CA ALA A 308 -7.35 7.79 3.09
C ALA A 308 -7.17 6.97 1.81
N GLY A 309 -7.94 5.90 1.68
CA GLY A 309 -7.83 4.99 0.53
C GLY A 309 -7.00 3.75 0.82
N ARG A 310 -6.32 3.24 -0.21
CA ARG A 310 -5.46 2.03 -0.15
C ARG A 310 -4.06 2.24 -0.72
N LEU A 311 -3.77 3.45 -1.19
CA LEU A 311 -2.48 3.90 -1.69
C LEU A 311 -2.22 5.31 -1.18
N PRO A 312 -0.96 5.73 -1.02
CA PRO A 312 -0.62 7.12 -0.77
C PRO A 312 -1.18 8.02 -1.88
N GLY A 313 -1.85 9.11 -1.48
CA GLY A 313 -2.44 10.05 -2.44
C GLY A 313 -3.63 9.51 -3.24
N HIS A 314 -4.22 8.37 -2.85
CA HIS A 314 -5.32 7.74 -3.59
C HIS A 314 -6.51 8.70 -3.80
N MET A 315 -6.91 9.44 -2.77
CA MET A 315 -8.01 10.39 -2.88
C MET A 315 -7.65 11.57 -3.77
N ASN A 316 -6.42 12.07 -3.68
CA ASN A 316 -5.93 13.18 -4.52
C ASN A 316 -5.99 12.82 -6.01
N VAL A 317 -5.58 11.59 -6.37
CA VAL A 317 -5.64 11.11 -7.76
C VAL A 317 -7.08 11.02 -8.25
N LEU A 318 -8.01 10.47 -7.45
CA LEU A 318 -9.41 10.35 -7.82
C LEU A 318 -10.10 11.71 -7.99
N LEU A 319 -9.79 12.67 -7.11
CA LEU A 319 -10.31 14.03 -7.22
C LEU A 319 -9.72 14.77 -8.44
N ALA A 320 -8.45 14.56 -8.75
CA ALA A 320 -7.82 15.09 -9.96
C ALA A 320 -8.43 14.49 -11.24
N GLU A 321 -8.70 13.18 -11.27
CA GLU A 321 -9.41 12.51 -12.36
C GLU A 321 -10.80 13.11 -12.58
N ALA A 322 -11.52 13.41 -11.50
CA ALA A 322 -12.83 14.06 -11.53
C ALA A 322 -12.76 15.59 -11.79
N LYS A 323 -11.57 16.13 -12.07
CA LYS A 323 -11.32 17.54 -12.37
C LYS A 323 -11.73 18.50 -11.23
N VAL A 324 -11.60 18.05 -9.99
CA VAL A 324 -11.74 18.93 -8.82
C VAL A 324 -10.55 19.92 -8.81
N PRO A 325 -10.79 21.22 -8.60
CA PRO A 325 -9.72 22.20 -8.47
C PRO A 325 -8.79 21.87 -7.33
N TYR A 326 -7.47 21.93 -7.57
CA TYR A 326 -6.46 21.50 -6.61
C TYR A 326 -6.37 22.41 -5.38
N ASP A 327 -6.71 23.68 -5.55
CA ASP A 327 -6.66 24.72 -4.51
C ASP A 327 -7.64 24.50 -3.35
N ILE A 328 -8.63 23.65 -3.53
CA ILE A 328 -9.62 23.32 -2.49
C ILE A 328 -9.39 21.95 -1.83
N VAL A 329 -8.34 21.23 -2.23
CA VAL A 329 -7.99 19.92 -1.69
C VAL A 329 -6.86 20.11 -0.67
N LEU A 330 -7.22 20.06 0.62
CA LEU A 330 -6.34 20.37 1.73
C LEU A 330 -5.97 19.10 2.51
N GLU A 331 -4.75 19.05 2.98
CA GLU A 331 -4.29 17.99 3.87
C GLU A 331 -4.87 18.14 5.28
N MET A 332 -4.87 17.06 6.04
CA MET A 332 -5.42 17.02 7.39
C MET A 332 -4.86 18.12 8.30
N ASP A 333 -3.55 18.34 8.27
CA ASP A 333 -2.86 19.34 9.11
C ASP A 333 -3.24 20.79 8.74
N GLU A 334 -3.73 21.02 7.53
CA GLU A 334 -4.14 22.33 7.05
C GLU A 334 -5.61 22.65 7.37
N ILE A 335 -6.45 21.61 7.51
CA ILE A 335 -7.91 21.81 7.60
C ILE A 335 -8.50 21.41 8.96
N ASN A 336 -7.76 20.70 9.79
CA ASN A 336 -8.32 20.08 11.00
C ASN A 336 -8.87 21.09 11.99
N ASP A 337 -8.23 22.27 12.11
CA ASP A 337 -8.67 23.34 13.01
C ASP A 337 -9.92 24.08 12.48
N ASP A 338 -10.23 23.94 11.20
CA ASP A 338 -11.36 24.62 10.54
C ASP A 338 -12.71 23.93 10.76
N PHE A 339 -12.73 22.67 11.21
CA PHE A 339 -13.98 21.94 11.44
C PHE A 339 -14.89 22.66 12.43
N ALA A 340 -14.36 23.26 13.49
CA ALA A 340 -15.12 23.97 14.50
C ALA A 340 -15.91 25.17 13.94
N SER A 341 -15.45 25.77 12.84
CA SER A 341 -16.12 26.91 12.15
C SER A 341 -16.93 26.48 10.94
N THR A 342 -16.99 25.18 10.63
CA THR A 342 -17.66 24.63 9.45
C THR A 342 -19.12 24.33 9.72
N ASP A 343 -20.01 24.74 8.80
CA ASP A 343 -21.45 24.52 8.93
C ASP A 343 -21.83 23.06 8.69
N VAL A 344 -21.34 22.49 7.57
CA VAL A 344 -21.68 21.15 7.15
C VAL A 344 -20.43 20.37 6.76
N VAL A 345 -20.28 19.15 7.26
CA VAL A 345 -19.30 18.18 6.80
C VAL A 345 -20.01 17.01 6.15
N ILE A 346 -19.53 16.60 4.97
CA ILE A 346 -19.98 15.38 4.30
C ILE A 346 -18.84 14.37 4.31
N VAL A 347 -19.01 13.27 5.02
CA VAL A 347 -18.09 12.14 5.03
C VAL A 347 -18.54 11.10 4.00
N ILE A 348 -17.71 10.81 3.00
CA ILE A 348 -18.10 9.92 1.89
C ILE A 348 -17.20 8.69 1.89
N GLY A 349 -17.73 7.57 2.40
CA GLY A 349 -17.03 6.31 2.37
C GLY A 349 -15.77 6.22 3.24
N SER A 350 -15.70 7.04 4.31
CA SER A 350 -14.68 7.00 5.35
C SER A 350 -15.23 6.40 6.63
N ASN A 351 -14.36 5.82 7.46
CA ASN A 351 -14.71 5.32 8.79
C ASN A 351 -13.61 5.64 9.81
N ASP A 352 -12.48 4.93 9.76
CA ASP A 352 -11.45 4.98 10.81
C ASP A 352 -10.77 6.36 10.88
N ILE A 353 -10.61 7.05 9.76
CA ILE A 353 -9.95 8.37 9.67
C ILE A 353 -10.79 9.53 10.25
N VAL A 354 -12.04 9.26 10.60
CA VAL A 354 -12.97 10.21 11.24
C VAL A 354 -13.52 9.65 12.56
N ASN A 355 -12.83 8.69 13.16
CA ASN A 355 -13.30 7.97 14.33
C ASN A 355 -12.80 8.63 15.63
N PRO A 356 -13.68 9.20 16.47
CA PRO A 356 -13.29 9.81 17.73
C PRO A 356 -12.62 8.85 18.72
N ALA A 357 -12.87 7.54 18.61
CA ALA A 357 -12.23 6.54 19.47
C ALA A 357 -10.70 6.54 19.38
N ALA A 358 -10.13 7.12 18.31
CA ALA A 358 -8.69 7.33 18.21
C ALA A 358 -8.14 8.28 19.29
N GLU A 359 -8.91 9.25 19.73
CA GLU A 359 -8.56 10.22 20.78
C GLU A 359 -9.20 9.87 22.12
N GLU A 360 -10.45 9.39 22.12
CA GLU A 360 -11.28 9.20 23.32
C GLU A 360 -11.05 7.86 24.02
N ASP A 361 -10.64 6.79 23.30
CA ASP A 361 -10.45 5.43 23.85
C ASP A 361 -8.99 4.98 23.75
N PRO A 362 -8.22 5.02 24.87
CA PRO A 362 -6.84 4.55 24.87
C PRO A 362 -6.67 3.03 24.62
N ASN A 363 -7.75 2.25 24.73
CA ASN A 363 -7.73 0.81 24.47
C ASN A 363 -8.15 0.46 23.02
N SER A 364 -8.56 1.47 22.25
CA SER A 364 -8.91 1.28 20.85
C SER A 364 -7.71 0.83 20.03
N PRO A 365 -7.89 -0.11 19.09
CA PRO A 365 -6.83 -0.46 18.14
C PRO A 365 -6.28 0.70 17.30
N ILE A 366 -7.04 1.80 17.21
CA ILE A 366 -6.63 3.03 16.52
C ILE A 366 -6.21 4.15 17.49
N ALA A 367 -6.07 3.87 18.78
CA ALA A 367 -5.71 4.86 19.79
C ALA A 367 -4.45 5.65 19.40
N GLY A 368 -4.52 6.98 19.53
CA GLY A 368 -3.45 7.91 19.18
C GLY A 368 -3.24 8.14 17.69
N MET A 369 -4.04 7.55 16.80
CA MET A 369 -4.02 7.87 15.39
C MET A 369 -4.56 9.29 15.19
N PRO A 370 -3.83 10.19 14.52
CA PRO A 370 -4.41 11.47 14.10
C PRO A 370 -5.63 11.24 13.22
N VAL A 371 -6.70 11.98 13.46
CA VAL A 371 -7.97 11.84 12.73
C VAL A 371 -8.51 13.20 12.33
N LEU A 372 -9.36 13.22 11.32
CA LEU A 372 -10.09 14.42 10.95
C LEU A 372 -11.24 14.64 11.95
N LYS A 373 -11.22 15.76 12.68
CA LYS A 373 -12.14 16.08 13.78
C LYS A 373 -13.52 16.57 13.30
N VAL A 374 -14.11 15.82 12.39
CA VAL A 374 -15.37 16.18 11.73
C VAL A 374 -16.52 16.44 12.71
N TRP A 375 -16.50 15.83 13.90
CA TRP A 375 -17.51 15.99 14.96
C TRP A 375 -17.54 17.38 15.60
N GLU A 376 -16.52 18.20 15.34
CA GLU A 376 -16.51 19.60 15.81
C GLU A 376 -17.37 20.51 14.94
N ALA A 377 -17.75 20.10 13.73
CA ALA A 377 -18.61 20.86 12.85
C ALA A 377 -20.05 20.94 13.37
N LYS A 378 -20.82 21.94 12.89
CA LYS A 378 -22.20 22.10 13.32
C LYS A 378 -23.08 20.92 12.92
N GLN A 379 -22.92 20.40 11.70
CA GLN A 379 -23.65 19.24 11.20
C GLN A 379 -22.71 18.31 10.42
N VAL A 380 -22.88 17.00 10.61
CA VAL A 380 -22.10 15.97 9.93
C VAL A 380 -23.03 14.98 9.24
N PHE A 381 -22.85 14.79 7.94
CA PHE A 381 -23.55 13.78 7.16
C PHE A 381 -22.58 12.69 6.73
N VAL A 382 -22.89 11.44 7.10
CA VAL A 382 -22.04 10.30 6.77
C VAL A 382 -22.71 9.45 5.70
N SER A 383 -22.19 9.52 4.47
CA SER A 383 -22.64 8.67 3.37
C SER A 383 -22.01 7.28 3.50
N LYS A 384 -22.84 6.27 3.75
CA LYS A 384 -22.44 4.89 4.00
C LYS A 384 -23.48 3.90 3.47
N ARG A 385 -23.04 2.76 2.93
CA ARG A 385 -23.97 1.75 2.38
C ARG A 385 -24.86 1.06 3.42
N GLY A 386 -24.42 0.96 4.66
CA GLY A 386 -25.15 0.30 5.73
C GLY A 386 -24.48 0.47 7.09
N GLN A 387 -25.02 -0.18 8.11
CA GLN A 387 -24.59 -0.06 9.51
C GLN A 387 -23.29 -0.83 9.86
N GLY A 388 -22.72 -1.60 8.92
CA GLY A 388 -21.52 -2.40 9.16
C GLY A 388 -20.32 -1.58 9.61
N THR A 389 -19.40 -2.21 10.34
CA THR A 389 -18.12 -1.61 10.75
C THR A 389 -17.21 -1.34 9.54
N GLY A 390 -16.22 -0.47 9.71
CA GLY A 390 -15.21 -0.19 8.71
C GLY A 390 -14.20 -1.34 8.54
N TYR A 391 -13.13 -1.04 7.83
CA TYR A 391 -12.09 -2.02 7.50
C TYR A 391 -11.30 -2.50 8.73
N SER A 392 -11.18 -1.66 9.76
CA SER A 392 -10.58 -2.02 11.06
C SER A 392 -11.47 -2.96 11.88
N GLY A 393 -12.75 -3.06 11.57
CA GLY A 393 -13.73 -3.81 12.36
C GLY A 393 -14.15 -3.11 13.65
N ILE A 394 -13.79 -1.85 13.84
CA ILE A 394 -14.08 -1.04 15.03
C ILE A 394 -15.37 -0.24 14.80
N GLU A 395 -16.21 -0.15 15.81
CA GLU A 395 -17.36 0.76 15.79
C GLU A 395 -16.88 2.21 15.86
N ASN A 396 -17.67 3.11 15.27
CA ASN A 396 -17.33 4.53 15.22
C ASN A 396 -18.33 5.34 16.03
N PRO A 397 -17.94 5.91 17.19
CA PRO A 397 -18.78 6.77 18.01
C PRO A 397 -19.32 8.00 17.29
N LEU A 398 -18.65 8.47 16.22
CA LEU A 398 -19.14 9.57 15.40
C LEU A 398 -20.57 9.37 14.93
N PHE A 399 -20.96 8.14 14.57
CA PHE A 399 -22.26 7.83 13.99
C PHE A 399 -23.43 7.99 14.99
N PHE A 400 -23.11 8.06 16.26
CA PHE A 400 -24.06 8.19 17.38
C PHE A 400 -24.10 9.61 17.97
N LYS A 401 -23.24 10.53 17.48
CA LYS A 401 -23.21 11.91 17.99
C LYS A 401 -24.46 12.69 17.54
N GLU A 402 -24.93 13.60 18.38
CA GLU A 402 -26.15 14.38 18.17
C GLU A 402 -26.16 15.22 16.89
N ASN A 403 -24.97 15.72 16.46
CA ASN A 403 -24.81 16.52 15.25
C ASN A 403 -24.58 15.68 13.98
N THR A 404 -24.58 14.34 14.10
CA THR A 404 -24.32 13.43 12.99
C THR A 404 -25.60 12.77 12.49
N ARG A 405 -25.74 12.66 11.17
CA ARG A 405 -26.83 11.95 10.50
C ARG A 405 -26.26 11.00 9.46
N MET A 406 -26.89 9.85 9.35
CA MET A 406 -26.48 8.79 8.44
C MET A 406 -27.26 8.89 7.12
N PHE A 407 -26.57 9.17 6.05
CA PHE A 407 -27.10 9.19 4.69
C PHE A 407 -26.82 7.83 4.04
N TYR A 408 -27.69 6.87 4.28
CA TYR A 408 -27.51 5.50 3.83
C TYR A 408 -27.79 5.34 2.34
N GLY A 409 -26.98 4.54 1.69
CA GLY A 409 -27.09 4.17 0.29
C GLY A 409 -25.73 4.00 -0.40
N ASP A 410 -25.75 3.60 -1.68
CA ASP A 410 -24.56 3.67 -2.52
C ASP A 410 -24.16 5.14 -2.70
N ALA A 411 -22.87 5.46 -2.53
CA ALA A 411 -22.44 6.87 -2.49
C ALA A 411 -22.73 7.60 -3.80
N ARG A 412 -22.57 6.95 -4.95
CA ARG A 412 -22.87 7.55 -6.27
C ARG A 412 -24.37 7.80 -6.43
N ASP A 413 -25.18 6.83 -6.11
CA ASP A 413 -26.64 6.95 -6.24
C ASP A 413 -27.20 8.00 -5.28
N SER A 414 -26.71 8.03 -4.04
CA SER A 414 -27.07 9.02 -3.02
C SER A 414 -26.73 10.44 -3.46
N LEU A 415 -25.52 10.65 -4.01
CA LEU A 415 -25.10 11.96 -4.50
C LEU A 415 -25.87 12.38 -5.76
N ASN A 416 -26.16 11.46 -6.66
CA ASN A 416 -26.98 11.73 -7.84
C ASN A 416 -28.42 12.10 -7.47
N ALA A 417 -28.97 11.51 -6.41
CA ALA A 417 -30.28 11.91 -5.88
C ALA A 417 -30.24 13.30 -5.19
N LEU A 418 -29.10 13.66 -4.60
CA LEU A 418 -28.89 14.94 -3.94
C LEU A 418 -28.69 16.09 -4.93
N LEU A 419 -27.99 15.87 -6.05
CA LEU A 419 -27.61 16.89 -7.02
C LEU A 419 -28.79 17.76 -7.52
N PRO A 420 -29.98 17.24 -7.89
CA PRO A 420 -31.07 18.05 -8.37
C PRO A 420 -31.71 18.90 -7.27
N LEU A 421 -31.53 18.58 -6.00
CA LEU A 421 -32.13 19.21 -4.83
C LEU A 421 -31.33 20.40 -4.26
N VAL A 422 -30.04 20.44 -4.60
CA VAL A 422 -29.15 21.56 -4.22
C VAL A 422 -29.40 22.73 -5.17
N GLU A 423 -29.58 23.94 -4.65
CA GLU A 423 -29.83 25.17 -5.41
C GLU A 423 -28.56 26.00 -5.60
#